data_b30589c9579e6cfb0ea173916fc6d7a3
#
_entry.id   b30589c9579e6cfb0ea173916fc6d7a3
#
_cell.length_a   1.000
_cell.length_b   1.000
_cell.length_c   1.000
_cell.angle_alpha   90.00
_cell.angle_beta   90.00
_cell.angle_gamma   90.00
#
_symmetry.space_group_name_H-M   'P 1'
#
loop_
_entity.id
_entity.type
_entity.pdbx_description
1 polymer ?
#
loop_
_entity_poly.entity_id
_entity_poly.type
_entity_poly.pdbx_seq_one_letter_code
_entity_poly.pdbx_strand_id
1 'polypeptide(L)'
;MKFVATIAALAAALVLASPARGDHLYGPVFTIDPENAAALIARGAVALIDLRPEREFEAGRLPGARSVPLATLASRTDELPPEGPILIYGDSPNERLFRAYHFIRARRPGAVYLLDGGVDGWRRLGYPLER
;
A
#
# COMPACT_ATOMS: atom_id res chain seq x y z
N MET A 1 -13.96 17.42 -20.88
CA MET A 1 -12.54 17.12 -21.09
C MET A 1 -11.80 16.70 -19.82
N LYS A 2 -12.06 17.31 -18.67
CA LYS A 2 -11.43 16.90 -17.38
C LYS A 2 -11.79 15.48 -16.91
N PHE A 3 -12.96 14.97 -17.31
CA PHE A 3 -13.43 13.63 -16.94
C PHE A 3 -12.70 12.50 -17.65
N VAL A 4 -12.20 12.72 -18.87
CA VAL A 4 -11.51 11.70 -19.66
C VAL A 4 -10.13 11.38 -19.07
N ALA A 5 -9.42 12.38 -18.56
CA ALA A 5 -8.13 12.19 -17.90
C ALA A 5 -8.24 11.41 -16.59
N THR A 6 -9.34 11.61 -15.85
CA THR A 6 -9.60 10.91 -14.59
C THR A 6 -9.89 9.42 -14.83
N ILE A 7 -10.66 9.11 -15.88
CA ILE A 7 -10.98 7.73 -16.26
C ILE A 7 -9.73 6.98 -16.74
N ALA A 8 -8.88 7.64 -17.51
CA ALA A 8 -7.64 7.05 -17.98
C ALA A 8 -6.66 6.73 -16.84
N ALA A 9 -6.59 7.60 -15.82
CA ALA A 9 -5.76 7.36 -14.63
C ALA A 9 -6.28 6.19 -13.81
N LEU A 10 -7.59 6.03 -13.72
CA LEU A 10 -8.21 4.90 -13.01
C LEU A 10 -7.96 3.57 -13.74
N ALA A 11 -8.07 3.58 -15.06
CA ALA A 11 -7.80 2.40 -15.87
C ALA A 11 -6.34 1.96 -15.80
N ALA A 12 -5.41 2.91 -15.77
CA ALA A 12 -3.98 2.63 -15.63
C ALA A 12 -3.66 2.00 -14.26
N ALA A 13 -4.31 2.47 -13.19
CA ALA A 13 -4.14 1.89 -11.84
C ALA A 13 -4.65 0.44 -11.78
N LEU A 14 -5.74 0.11 -12.46
CA LEU A 14 -6.29 -1.23 -12.53
C LEU A 14 -5.39 -2.22 -13.27
N VAL A 15 -4.66 -1.76 -14.27
CA VAL A 15 -3.74 -2.61 -15.06
C VAL A 15 -2.50 -3.02 -14.25
N LEU A 16 -2.12 -2.22 -13.24
CA LEU A 16 -0.94 -2.45 -12.42
C LEU A 16 -1.20 -3.33 -11.20
N ALA A 17 -2.45 -3.63 -10.90
CA ALA A 17 -2.84 -4.41 -9.73
C ALA A 17 -3.31 -5.80 -10.14
N SER A 18 -2.84 -6.82 -9.46
CA SER A 18 -3.28 -8.19 -9.64
C SER A 18 -3.70 -8.82 -8.31
N PRO A 19 -4.62 -9.79 -8.33
CA PRO A 19 -5.00 -10.49 -7.11
C PRO A 19 -3.86 -11.38 -6.60
N ALA A 20 -3.58 -11.30 -5.31
CA ALA A 20 -2.62 -12.17 -4.66
C ALA A 20 -3.25 -13.53 -4.32
N ARG A 21 -2.40 -14.56 -4.21
CA ARG A 21 -2.84 -15.89 -3.76
C ARG A 21 -3.06 -15.89 -2.26
N GLY A 22 -4.08 -16.61 -1.79
CA GLY A 22 -4.32 -16.80 -0.35
C GLY A 22 -5.43 -15.95 0.25
N ASP A 23 -6.24 -15.34 -0.57
CA ASP A 23 -7.30 -14.41 -0.20
C ASP A 23 -8.69 -15.05 0.04
N HIS A 24 -8.74 -16.36 0.19
CA HIS A 24 -9.98 -17.14 0.14
C HIS A 24 -11.04 -16.79 1.18
N LEU A 25 -10.65 -16.23 2.32
CA LEU A 25 -11.57 -15.93 3.41
C LEU A 25 -12.20 -14.54 3.32
N TYR A 26 -11.54 -13.60 2.66
CA TYR A 26 -11.92 -12.18 2.72
C TYR A 26 -12.08 -11.52 1.34
N GLY A 27 -11.89 -12.27 0.27
CA GLY A 27 -11.92 -11.74 -1.08
C GLY A 27 -10.53 -11.32 -1.59
N PRO A 28 -10.45 -10.77 -2.82
CA PRO A 28 -9.17 -10.52 -3.48
C PRO A 28 -8.37 -9.39 -2.83
N VAL A 29 -7.07 -9.61 -2.74
CA VAL A 29 -6.08 -8.60 -2.36
C VAL A 29 -5.34 -8.17 -3.62
N PHE A 30 -5.37 -6.88 -3.92
CA PHE A 30 -4.69 -6.33 -5.08
C PHE A 30 -3.28 -5.88 -4.68
N THR A 31 -2.29 -6.42 -5.35
CA THR A 31 -0.88 -6.12 -5.11
C THR A 31 -0.30 -5.28 -6.22
N ILE A 32 0.71 -4.50 -5.89
CA ILE A 32 1.53 -3.76 -6.85
C ILE A 32 2.98 -4.20 -6.66
N ASP A 33 3.68 -4.52 -7.75
CA ASP A 33 5.09 -4.86 -7.72
C ASP A 33 5.96 -3.63 -7.41
N PRO A 34 7.20 -3.82 -6.92
CA PRO A 34 8.07 -2.71 -6.53
C PRO A 34 8.36 -1.72 -7.65
N GLU A 35 8.51 -2.15 -8.89
CA GLU A 35 8.79 -1.26 -10.02
C GLU A 35 7.63 -0.29 -10.25
N ASN A 36 6.42 -0.80 -10.34
CA ASN A 36 5.23 0.02 -10.51
C ASN A 36 4.95 0.88 -9.26
N ALA A 37 5.20 0.33 -8.07
CA ALA A 37 5.08 1.08 -6.83
C ALA A 37 6.05 2.27 -6.81
N ALA A 38 7.29 2.07 -7.20
CA ALA A 38 8.29 3.14 -7.28
C ALA A 38 7.85 4.26 -8.23
N ALA A 39 7.25 3.91 -9.36
CA ALA A 39 6.72 4.88 -10.30
C ALA A 39 5.55 5.70 -9.71
N LEU A 40 4.63 5.06 -9.00
CA LEU A 40 3.52 5.74 -8.34
C LEU A 40 3.99 6.66 -7.22
N ILE A 41 4.95 6.21 -6.42
CA ILE A 41 5.55 7.00 -5.34
C ILE A 41 6.25 8.24 -5.90
N ALA A 42 7.04 8.07 -6.94
CA ALA A 42 7.77 9.18 -7.58
C ALA A 42 6.85 10.26 -8.13
N ARG A 43 5.66 9.88 -8.58
CA ARG A 43 4.65 10.82 -9.10
C ARG A 43 3.74 11.39 -8.03
N GLY A 44 3.88 10.97 -6.77
CA GLY A 44 2.97 11.35 -5.72
C GLY A 44 1.52 10.87 -5.95
N ALA A 45 1.36 9.77 -6.70
CA ALA A 45 0.05 9.27 -7.13
C ALA A 45 -0.64 8.38 -6.09
N VAL A 46 0.05 8.04 -5.00
CA VAL A 46 -0.45 7.14 -3.97
C VAL A 46 0.06 7.58 -2.59
N ALA A 47 -0.78 7.47 -1.57
CA ALA A 47 -0.34 7.63 -0.20
C ALA A 47 0.24 6.31 0.30
N LEU A 48 1.38 6.36 0.96
CA LEU A 48 2.15 5.19 1.35
C LEU A 48 2.08 4.98 2.86
N ILE A 49 1.61 3.82 3.30
CA ILE A 49 1.40 3.49 4.71
C ILE A 49 2.26 2.29 5.11
N ASP A 50 3.14 2.51 6.08
CA ASP A 50 3.99 1.48 6.68
C ASP A 50 3.28 0.88 7.89
N LEU A 51 2.99 -0.42 7.84
CA LEU A 51 2.28 -1.14 8.90
C LEU A 51 3.21 -1.87 9.86
N ARG A 52 4.52 -1.68 9.72
CA ARG A 52 5.51 -2.28 10.61
C ARG A 52 5.56 -1.56 11.96
N PRO A 53 6.16 -2.17 13.00
CA PRO A 53 6.46 -1.47 14.25
C PRO A 53 7.24 -0.16 13.99
N GLU A 54 6.96 0.86 14.79
CA GLU A 54 7.54 2.19 14.60
C GLU A 54 9.07 2.20 14.59
N ARG A 55 9.70 1.37 15.41
CA ARG A 55 11.17 1.25 15.44
C ARG A 55 11.74 0.77 14.09
N GLU A 56 11.02 -0.09 13.37
CA GLU A 56 11.43 -0.54 12.05
C GLU A 56 11.25 0.56 11.01
N PHE A 57 10.16 1.30 11.11
CA PHE A 57 9.92 2.50 10.30
C PHE A 57 11.03 3.52 10.46
N GLU A 58 11.43 3.80 11.70
CA GLU A 58 12.52 4.74 12.01
C GLU A 58 13.88 4.28 11.46
N ALA A 59 14.13 2.96 11.47
CA ALA A 59 15.37 2.39 10.96
C ALA A 59 15.48 2.45 9.42
N GLY A 60 14.37 2.55 8.72
CA GLY A 60 14.34 2.69 7.27
C GLY A 60 12.96 2.40 6.72
N ARG A 61 12.50 3.23 5.79
CA ARG A 61 11.15 3.18 5.21
C ARG A 61 11.17 3.53 3.74
N LEU A 62 10.12 3.16 3.03
CA LEU A 62 9.94 3.61 1.65
C LEU A 62 9.77 5.14 1.62
N PRO A 63 10.25 5.81 0.57
CA PRO A 63 10.19 7.27 0.48
C PRO A 63 8.76 7.82 0.61
N GLY A 64 8.56 8.74 1.54
CA GLY A 64 7.27 9.38 1.77
C GLY A 64 6.28 8.57 2.60
N ALA A 65 6.69 7.42 3.14
CA ALA A 65 5.80 6.58 3.94
C ALA A 65 5.41 7.22 5.27
N ARG A 66 4.18 6.96 5.68
CA ARG A 66 3.64 7.31 7.00
C ARG A 66 3.53 6.05 7.84
N SER A 67 3.90 6.14 9.12
CA SER A 67 3.82 5.03 10.05
C SER A 67 2.43 4.91 10.68
N VAL A 68 1.77 3.78 10.44
CA VAL A 68 0.56 3.37 11.15
C VAL A 68 0.70 1.88 11.48
N PRO A 69 1.37 1.54 12.60
CA PRO A 69 1.64 0.16 12.94
C PRO A 69 0.38 -0.70 13.05
N LEU A 70 0.48 -1.97 12.62
CA LEU A 70 -0.63 -2.94 12.72
C LEU A 70 -1.23 -3.01 14.12
N ALA A 71 -0.39 -2.96 15.16
CA ALA A 71 -0.82 -3.08 16.55
C ALA A 71 -1.80 -1.96 16.97
N THR A 72 -1.72 -0.80 16.35
CA THR A 72 -2.54 0.38 16.67
C THR A 72 -3.46 0.82 15.54
N LEU A 73 -3.46 0.10 14.42
CA LEU A 73 -4.24 0.46 13.23
C LEU A 73 -5.71 0.72 13.54
N ALA A 74 -6.33 -0.16 14.33
CA ALA A 74 -7.77 -0.07 14.63
C ALA A 74 -8.16 1.25 15.33
N SER A 75 -7.26 1.83 16.11
CA SER A 75 -7.48 3.10 16.82
C SER A 75 -6.95 4.31 16.05
N ARG A 76 -6.30 4.11 14.90
CA ARG A 76 -5.63 5.16 14.13
C ARG A 76 -6.13 5.25 12.68
N THR A 77 -7.32 4.77 12.42
CA THR A 77 -7.91 4.80 11.06
C THR A 77 -8.15 6.21 10.55
N ASP A 78 -8.33 7.18 11.44
CA ASP A 78 -8.47 8.60 11.11
C ASP A 78 -7.17 9.23 10.58
N GLU A 79 -6.03 8.57 10.80
CA GLU A 79 -4.73 8.99 10.24
C GLU A 79 -4.54 8.53 8.79
N LEU A 80 -5.40 7.63 8.30
CA LEU A 80 -5.39 7.24 6.90
C LEU A 80 -5.99 8.35 6.03
N PRO A 81 -5.46 8.60 4.83
CA PRO A 81 -6.10 9.55 3.92
C PRO A 81 -7.57 9.18 3.71
N PRO A 82 -8.51 10.15 3.82
CA PRO A 82 -9.94 9.86 3.75
C PRO A 82 -10.39 9.40 2.36
N GLU A 83 -9.63 9.73 1.34
CA GLU A 83 -9.93 9.37 -0.06
C GLU A 83 -8.65 9.21 -0.86
N GLY A 84 -8.78 8.74 -2.09
CA GLY A 84 -7.65 8.48 -2.97
C GLY A 84 -7.01 7.13 -2.75
N PRO A 85 -6.12 6.70 -3.66
CA PRO A 85 -5.46 5.41 -3.56
C PRO A 85 -4.40 5.40 -2.47
N ILE A 86 -4.32 4.31 -1.73
CA ILE A 86 -3.25 4.07 -0.75
C ILE A 86 -2.54 2.76 -1.06
N LEU A 87 -1.26 2.74 -0.74
CA LEU A 87 -0.40 1.56 -0.83
C LEU A 87 0.09 1.23 0.57
N ILE A 88 -0.25 0.05 1.06
CA ILE A 88 0.19 -0.43 2.36
C ILE A 88 1.31 -1.45 2.20
N TYR A 89 2.18 -1.55 3.20
CA TYR A 89 3.22 -2.57 3.20
C TYR A 89 3.65 -2.96 4.62
N GLY A 90 4.22 -4.16 4.72
CA GLY A 90 4.91 -4.67 5.89
C GLY A 90 6.30 -5.18 5.50
N ASP A 91 6.88 -6.09 6.29
CA ASP A 91 8.17 -6.71 5.96
C ASP A 91 8.05 -7.58 4.70
N SER A 92 7.08 -8.49 4.72
CA SER A 92 6.69 -9.34 3.60
C SER A 92 5.20 -9.64 3.69
N PRO A 93 4.55 -9.98 2.58
CA PRO A 93 3.12 -10.32 2.61
C PRO A 93 2.85 -11.53 3.52
N ASN A 94 1.82 -11.42 4.35
CA ASN A 94 1.37 -12.47 5.25
C ASN A 94 -0.11 -12.28 5.58
N GLU A 95 -0.68 -13.25 6.28
CA GLU A 95 -2.11 -13.24 6.61
C GLU A 95 -2.53 -12.02 7.45
N ARG A 96 -1.68 -11.54 8.34
CA ARG A 96 -1.98 -10.35 9.16
C ARG A 96 -2.11 -9.11 8.28
N LEU A 97 -1.25 -8.97 7.27
CA LEU A 97 -1.33 -7.88 6.30
C LEU A 97 -2.58 -8.00 5.42
N PHE A 98 -2.96 -9.20 5.03
CA PHE A 98 -4.19 -9.42 4.27
C PHE A 98 -5.42 -9.00 5.07
N ARG A 99 -5.47 -9.33 6.35
CA ARG A 99 -6.54 -8.86 7.24
C ARG A 99 -6.55 -7.34 7.37
N ALA A 100 -5.39 -6.73 7.52
CA ALA A 100 -5.25 -5.28 7.58
C ALA A 100 -5.74 -4.62 6.29
N TYR A 101 -5.38 -5.19 5.14
CA TYR A 101 -5.85 -4.73 3.84
C TYR A 101 -7.38 -4.68 3.78
N HIS A 102 -8.06 -5.76 4.13
CA HIS A 102 -9.53 -5.81 4.11
C HIS A 102 -10.15 -4.89 5.17
N PHE A 103 -9.54 -4.79 6.33
CA PHE A 103 -9.96 -3.88 7.39
C PHE A 103 -9.96 -2.43 6.90
N ILE A 104 -8.88 -2.00 6.27
CA ILE A 104 -8.73 -0.65 5.74
C ILE A 104 -9.73 -0.40 4.61
N ARG A 105 -9.82 -1.35 3.69
CA ARG A 105 -10.72 -1.25 2.54
C ARG A 105 -12.18 -1.10 2.94
N ALA A 106 -12.60 -1.75 4.02
CA ALA A 106 -13.98 -1.68 4.51
C ALA A 106 -14.33 -0.32 5.15
N ARG A 107 -13.33 0.47 5.53
CA ARG A 107 -13.53 1.70 6.35
C ARG A 107 -13.33 3.00 5.61
N ARG A 108 -12.88 2.95 4.38
CA ARG A 108 -12.68 4.18 3.59
C ARG A 108 -12.96 3.93 2.11
N PRO A 109 -13.45 4.94 1.39
CA PRO A 109 -13.54 4.86 -0.06
C PRO A 109 -12.14 4.96 -0.70
N GLY A 110 -12.04 4.51 -1.93
CA GLY A 110 -10.80 4.56 -2.70
C GLY A 110 -10.06 3.24 -2.69
N ALA A 111 -9.16 3.11 -3.63
CA ALA A 111 -8.40 1.89 -3.85
C ALA A 111 -7.36 1.66 -2.75
N VAL A 112 -7.19 0.40 -2.36
CA VAL A 112 -6.14 -0.05 -1.44
C VAL A 112 -5.31 -1.10 -2.17
N TYR A 113 -4.01 -0.92 -2.15
CA TYR A 113 -3.06 -1.85 -2.75
C TYR A 113 -2.06 -2.31 -1.69
N LEU A 114 -1.58 -3.54 -1.84
CA LEU A 114 -0.52 -4.10 -1.01
C LEU A 114 0.76 -4.19 -1.84
N LEU A 115 1.87 -3.72 -1.29
CA LEU A 115 3.18 -3.84 -1.95
C LEU A 115 3.60 -5.31 -1.99
N ASP A 116 3.79 -5.82 -3.20
CA ASP A 116 4.28 -7.18 -3.40
C ASP A 116 5.71 -7.29 -2.87
N GLY A 117 5.96 -8.35 -2.10
CA GLY A 117 7.26 -8.58 -1.47
C GLY A 117 7.57 -7.72 -0.24
N GLY A 118 6.75 -6.70 0.05
CA GLY A 118 6.96 -5.81 1.19
C GLY A 118 8.30 -5.06 1.15
N VAL A 119 8.74 -4.54 2.30
CA VAL A 119 10.03 -3.84 2.39
C VAL A 119 11.20 -4.76 2.11
N ASP A 120 11.09 -6.05 2.41
CA ASP A 120 12.14 -7.02 2.11
C ASP A 120 12.38 -7.16 0.61
N GLY A 121 11.31 -7.26 -0.17
CA GLY A 121 11.38 -7.29 -1.63
C GLY A 121 11.91 -5.99 -2.22
N TRP A 122 11.45 -4.87 -1.69
CA TRP A 122 11.92 -3.53 -2.08
C TRP A 122 13.43 -3.40 -1.89
N ARG A 123 13.92 -3.80 -0.72
CA ARG A 123 15.34 -3.74 -0.36
C ARG A 123 16.19 -4.65 -1.25
N ARG A 124 15.74 -5.88 -1.50
CA ARG A 124 16.46 -6.85 -2.35
C ARG A 124 16.64 -6.36 -3.77
N LEU A 125 15.72 -5.58 -4.29
CA LEU A 125 15.80 -4.99 -5.62
C LEU A 125 16.65 -3.72 -5.67
N GLY A 126 17.18 -3.27 -4.53
CA GLY A 126 18.06 -2.11 -4.47
C GLY A 126 17.35 -0.77 -4.51
N TYR A 127 16.04 -0.73 -4.31
CA TYR A 127 15.30 0.53 -4.24
C TYR A 127 15.64 1.31 -2.96
N PRO A 128 15.64 2.65 -3.00
CA PRO A 128 16.09 3.47 -1.88
C PRO A 128 15.13 3.44 -0.70
N LEU A 129 15.68 3.57 0.51
CA LEU A 129 14.95 3.78 1.75
C LEU A 129 15.31 5.14 2.32
N GLU A 130 14.35 5.76 3.02
CA GLU A 130 14.57 6.94 3.85
C GLU A 130 14.84 6.53 5.30
N ARG A 131 15.50 7.39 6.05
CA ARG A 131 15.70 7.26 7.49
C ARG A 131 15.24 8.50 8.24
#